data_1c90550e781320eab5282402fc1dd041
#
_entry.id   1c90550e781320eab5282402fc1dd041
#
_cell.length_a   1.000
_cell.length_b   1.000
_cell.length_c   1.000
_cell.angle_alpha   90.00
_cell.angle_beta   90.00
_cell.angle_gamma   90.00
#
_symmetry.space_group_name_H-M   'P 1'
#
loop_
_entity.id
_entity.type
_entity.pdbx_description
1 polymer ?
#
loop_
_entity_poly.entity_id
_entity_poly.type
_entity_poly.pdbx_seq_one_letter_code
_entity_poly.pdbx_strand_id
1 'polypeptide(L)'
;PYTTLFRSSSHLANLVVKKLGVKARSEKPGLCGRASVALQSPVDREEARQAGTVALRSAVEGNSGVMVGFERVPGTVYQMKTKLVPIKEVMLYERKMPDNFINERGNDVTQEFVDWCRPLIGDPLPEFLNFKDYL
;
A
#
# COMPACT_ATOMS: atom_id res chain seq x y z
N PRO A 1 13.09 -5.24 16.36
CA PRO A 1 12.44 -6.03 15.29
C PRO A 1 12.37 -5.30 13.94
N TYR A 2 12.21 -3.96 13.91
CA TYR A 2 12.06 -3.18 12.65
C TYR A 2 13.30 -3.19 11.74
N THR A 3 14.47 -3.48 12.26
CA THR A 3 15.72 -3.49 11.47
C THR A 3 15.84 -4.69 10.54
N THR A 4 15.11 -5.76 10.77
CA THR A 4 15.19 -7.00 9.99
C THR A 4 14.46 -6.87 8.64
N LEU A 5 13.30 -6.21 8.60
CA LEU A 5 12.53 -6.00 7.37
C LEU A 5 13.26 -5.14 6.33
N PHE A 6 14.04 -4.15 6.77
CA PHE A 6 14.81 -3.29 5.87
C PHE A 6 16.09 -3.93 5.31
N ARG A 7 16.48 -5.11 5.80
CA ARG A 7 17.69 -5.85 5.38
C ARG A 7 17.39 -7.17 4.66
N SER A 8 16.12 -7.51 4.45
CA SER A 8 15.72 -8.81 3.90
C SER A 8 16.32 -9.09 2.53
N SER A 9 16.34 -8.10 1.63
CA SER A 9 16.92 -8.27 0.29
C SER A 9 18.42 -8.56 0.34
N SER A 10 19.17 -7.84 1.18
CA SER A 10 20.61 -8.08 1.36
C SER A 10 20.89 -9.41 2.04
N HIS A 11 20.06 -9.80 3.02
CA HIS A 11 20.17 -11.10 3.66
C HIS A 11 19.92 -12.23 2.66
N LEU A 12 18.89 -12.12 1.83
CA LEU A 12 18.58 -13.10 0.80
C LEU A 12 19.70 -13.21 -0.24
N ALA A 13 20.24 -12.10 -0.73
CA ALA A 13 21.37 -12.10 -1.65
C ALA A 13 22.59 -12.82 -1.05
N ASN A 14 22.93 -12.54 0.22
CA ASN A 14 24.02 -13.22 0.92
C ASN A 14 23.75 -14.71 1.10
N LEU A 15 22.51 -15.10 1.38
CA LEU A 15 22.12 -16.50 1.50
C LEU A 15 22.31 -17.24 0.18
N VAL A 16 21.90 -16.63 -0.94
CA VAL A 16 22.07 -17.19 -2.29
C VAL A 16 23.56 -17.37 -2.60
N VAL A 17 24.39 -16.34 -2.37
CA VAL A 17 25.85 -16.44 -2.56
C VAL A 17 26.42 -17.59 -1.72
N LYS A 18 26.05 -17.66 -0.45
CA LYS A 18 26.59 -18.65 0.49
C LYS A 18 26.15 -20.07 0.19
N LYS A 19 24.89 -20.26 -0.23
CA LYS A 19 24.30 -21.59 -0.44
C LYS A 19 24.53 -22.16 -1.83
N LEU A 20 24.52 -21.31 -2.84
CA LEU A 20 24.57 -21.71 -4.24
C LEU A 20 25.89 -21.35 -4.93
N GLY A 21 26.77 -20.57 -4.30
CA GLY A 21 28.04 -20.15 -4.87
C GLY A 21 27.90 -19.21 -6.08
N VAL A 22 26.71 -18.72 -6.36
CA VAL A 22 26.44 -17.83 -7.49
C VAL A 22 26.43 -16.37 -7.04
N LYS A 23 26.84 -15.47 -7.93
CA LYS A 23 26.83 -14.04 -7.65
C LYS A 23 25.39 -13.55 -7.55
N ALA A 24 25.04 -12.92 -6.44
CA ALA A 24 23.74 -12.30 -6.21
C ALA A 24 23.91 -10.85 -5.72
N ARG A 25 22.97 -10.00 -6.08
CA ARG A 25 22.90 -8.61 -5.64
C ARG A 25 21.51 -8.31 -5.11
N SER A 26 21.41 -7.34 -4.22
CA SER A 26 20.12 -6.83 -3.74
C SER A 26 19.98 -5.37 -4.17
N GLU A 27 18.80 -5.05 -4.65
CA GLU A 27 18.44 -3.68 -5.01
C GLU A 27 17.29 -3.19 -4.13
N LYS A 28 17.35 -1.91 -3.79
CA LYS A 28 16.27 -1.18 -3.12
C LYS A 28 15.88 -0.02 -4.01
N PRO A 29 14.80 -0.14 -4.79
CA PRO A 29 14.38 0.94 -5.70
C PRO A 29 14.01 2.24 -4.97
N GLY A 30 13.85 2.18 -3.63
CA GLY A 30 13.61 3.35 -2.81
C GLY A 30 12.36 4.11 -3.21
N LEU A 31 12.50 5.41 -3.39
CA LEU A 31 11.39 6.28 -3.80
C LEU A 31 11.04 6.17 -5.28
N CYS A 32 11.93 5.66 -6.13
CA CYS A 32 11.70 5.60 -7.57
C CYS A 32 10.40 4.86 -7.93
N GLY A 33 10.13 3.71 -7.28
CA GLY A 33 8.90 2.95 -7.49
C GLY A 33 7.66 3.58 -6.86
N ARG A 34 7.83 4.46 -5.86
CA ARG A 34 6.72 5.11 -5.15
C ARG A 34 6.36 6.49 -5.68
N ALA A 35 7.29 7.14 -6.36
CA ALA A 35 7.15 8.53 -6.82
C ALA A 35 6.97 8.62 -8.34
N SER A 36 6.68 7.51 -9.02
CA SER A 36 6.42 7.53 -10.46
C SER A 36 5.06 8.17 -10.75
N VAL A 37 5.09 9.35 -11.34
CA VAL A 37 3.86 10.06 -11.75
C VAL A 37 3.07 9.25 -12.79
N ALA A 38 3.76 8.47 -13.64
CA ALA A 38 3.13 7.63 -14.67
C ALA A 38 2.30 6.46 -14.08
N LEU A 39 2.58 6.08 -12.83
CA LEU A 39 1.91 4.98 -12.15
C LEU A 39 1.11 5.46 -10.92
N GLN A 40 0.89 6.75 -10.81
CA GLN A 40 0.12 7.32 -9.70
C GLN A 40 -1.37 7.10 -9.92
N SER A 41 -2.04 6.51 -8.92
CA SER A 41 -3.50 6.41 -8.94
C SER A 41 -4.16 7.80 -8.90
N PRO A 42 -5.08 8.11 -9.83
CA PRO A 42 -5.86 9.34 -9.76
C PRO A 42 -6.77 9.37 -8.54
N VAL A 43 -7.25 8.21 -8.08
CA VAL A 43 -8.06 8.08 -6.86
C VAL A 43 -7.24 8.44 -5.63
N ASP A 44 -6.07 7.84 -5.43
CA ASP A 44 -5.18 8.15 -4.30
C ASP A 44 -4.79 9.62 -4.26
N ARG A 45 -4.51 10.21 -5.42
CA ARG A 45 -4.15 11.63 -5.51
C ARG A 45 -5.29 12.53 -5.07
N GLU A 46 -6.51 12.26 -5.53
CA GLU A 46 -7.67 13.05 -5.15
C GLU A 46 -8.03 12.86 -3.67
N GLU A 47 -7.99 11.65 -3.18
CA GLU A 47 -8.23 11.36 -1.76
C GLU A 47 -7.18 12.02 -0.86
N ALA A 48 -5.91 11.98 -1.24
CA ALA A 48 -4.85 12.67 -0.50
C ALA A 48 -5.08 14.20 -0.47
N ARG A 49 -5.53 14.79 -1.58
CA ARG A 49 -5.88 16.20 -1.65
C ARG A 49 -7.06 16.53 -0.71
N GLN A 50 -8.09 15.69 -0.70
CA GLN A 50 -9.24 15.84 0.19
C GLN A 50 -8.82 15.72 1.66
N ALA A 51 -8.00 14.73 1.99
CA ALA A 51 -7.47 14.57 3.35
C ALA A 51 -6.71 15.80 3.83
N GLY A 52 -5.83 16.36 3.00
CA GLY A 52 -5.12 17.60 3.32
C GLY A 52 -6.05 18.78 3.55
N THR A 53 -7.08 18.93 2.72
CA THR A 53 -8.08 20.00 2.85
C THR A 53 -8.86 19.87 4.18
N VAL A 54 -9.30 18.65 4.50
CA VAL A 54 -10.04 18.38 5.76
C VAL A 54 -9.13 18.59 6.97
N ALA A 55 -7.88 18.15 6.90
CA ALA A 55 -6.91 18.34 7.98
C ALA A 55 -6.69 19.84 8.28
N LEU A 56 -6.51 20.64 7.24
CA LEU A 56 -6.33 22.08 7.41
C LEU A 56 -7.59 22.74 8.03
N ARG A 57 -8.78 22.44 7.51
CA ARG A 57 -10.03 22.96 8.06
C ARG A 57 -10.21 22.58 9.53
N SER A 58 -9.98 21.31 9.84
CA SER A 58 -10.07 20.79 11.21
C SER A 58 -9.09 21.52 12.16
N ALA A 59 -7.88 21.79 11.71
CA ALA A 59 -6.90 22.53 12.50
C ALA A 59 -7.35 24.00 12.74
N VAL A 60 -7.88 24.66 11.72
CA VAL A 60 -8.43 26.04 11.84
C VAL A 60 -9.64 26.09 12.79
N GLU A 61 -10.46 25.04 12.82
CA GLU A 61 -11.58 24.88 13.74
C GLU A 61 -11.13 24.53 15.17
N GLY A 62 -9.84 24.39 15.41
CA GLY A 62 -9.27 24.13 16.74
C GLY A 62 -9.22 22.66 17.14
N ASN A 63 -9.52 21.73 16.25
CA ASN A 63 -9.38 20.30 16.54
C ASN A 63 -7.90 19.93 16.64
N SER A 64 -7.55 19.24 17.71
CA SER A 64 -6.17 18.80 18.02
C SER A 64 -6.15 17.35 18.44
N GLY A 65 -5.02 16.69 18.25
CA GLY A 65 -4.85 15.28 18.62
C GLY A 65 -5.65 14.31 17.74
N VAL A 66 -5.98 14.73 16.52
CA VAL A 66 -6.70 13.92 15.53
C VAL A 66 -5.92 13.81 14.23
N MET A 67 -6.19 12.76 13.47
CA MET A 67 -5.74 12.60 12.10
C MET A 67 -6.95 12.40 11.17
N VAL A 68 -6.81 12.74 9.90
CA VAL A 68 -7.83 12.43 8.90
C VAL A 68 -7.65 10.98 8.45
N GLY A 69 -8.67 10.19 8.64
CA GLY A 69 -8.79 8.83 8.13
C GLY A 69 -9.83 8.75 7.01
N PHE A 70 -9.83 7.61 6.34
CA PHE A 70 -10.78 7.28 5.28
C PHE A 70 -11.71 6.15 5.73
N GLU A 71 -12.94 6.23 5.31
CA GLU A 71 -13.94 5.19 5.50
C GLU A 71 -14.64 4.93 4.17
N ARG A 72 -14.55 3.69 3.69
CA ARG A 72 -15.25 3.26 2.49
C ARG A 72 -16.76 3.21 2.78
N VAL A 73 -17.53 3.86 1.92
CA VAL A 73 -19.00 3.79 1.98
C VAL A 73 -19.45 2.46 1.36
N PRO A 74 -20.30 1.67 2.03
CA PRO A 74 -20.87 0.48 1.45
C PRO A 74 -21.66 0.80 0.17
N GLY A 75 -21.47 -0.01 -0.88
CA GLY A 75 -22.15 0.18 -2.16
C GLY A 75 -21.47 -0.57 -3.29
N THR A 76 -22.10 -0.58 -4.46
CA THR A 76 -21.55 -1.19 -5.69
C THR A 76 -20.50 -0.33 -6.38
N VAL A 77 -20.56 0.97 -6.16
CA VAL A 77 -19.58 1.94 -6.66
C VAL A 77 -18.68 2.38 -5.52
N TYR A 78 -17.37 2.39 -5.77
CA TYR A 78 -16.42 2.86 -4.78
C TYR A 78 -16.69 4.32 -4.42
N GLN A 79 -16.88 4.56 -3.14
CA GLN A 79 -16.99 5.90 -2.54
C GLN A 79 -16.29 5.91 -1.20
N MET A 80 -15.68 7.03 -0.89
CA MET A 80 -14.95 7.27 0.35
C MET A 80 -15.49 8.52 1.03
N LYS A 81 -15.55 8.49 2.35
CA LYS A 81 -15.73 9.66 3.19
C LYS A 81 -14.53 9.83 4.12
N THR A 82 -14.18 11.07 4.41
CA THR A 82 -13.18 11.38 5.43
C THR A 82 -13.81 11.35 6.82
N LYS A 83 -13.00 10.95 7.82
CA LYS A 83 -13.37 11.04 9.24
C LYS A 83 -12.18 11.51 10.07
N LEU A 84 -12.45 12.17 11.18
CA LEU A 84 -11.42 12.50 12.16
C LEU A 84 -11.25 11.31 13.11
N VAL A 85 -10.03 10.85 13.25
CA VAL A 85 -9.66 9.72 14.11
C VAL A 85 -8.75 10.24 15.20
N PRO A 86 -9.09 10.07 16.49
CA PRO A 86 -8.20 10.43 17.59
C PRO A 86 -6.88 9.68 17.49
N ILE A 87 -5.76 10.38 17.64
CA ILE A 87 -4.41 9.78 17.54
C ILE A 87 -4.26 8.60 18.50
N LYS A 88 -4.85 8.68 19.69
CA LYS A 88 -4.83 7.61 20.70
C LYS A 88 -5.44 6.28 20.21
N GLU A 89 -6.33 6.31 19.22
CA GLU A 89 -6.94 5.11 18.64
C GLU A 89 -6.04 4.44 17.58
N VAL A 90 -5.04 5.17 17.10
CA VAL A 90 -4.10 4.69 16.07
C VAL A 90 -2.76 4.32 16.67
N MET A 91 -2.35 5.02 17.73
CA MET A 91 -1.09 4.77 18.43
C MET A 91 -1.08 3.37 19.05
N LEU A 92 0.05 2.69 18.92
CA LEU A 92 0.34 1.40 19.55
C LEU A 92 -0.42 0.19 18.98
N TYR A 93 -1.31 0.37 18.02
CA TYR A 93 -2.06 -0.72 17.40
C TYR A 93 -1.61 -0.92 15.96
N GLU A 94 -1.12 -2.13 15.67
CA GLU A 94 -0.83 -2.56 14.32
C GLU A 94 -2.11 -3.06 13.66
N ARG A 95 -2.47 -2.48 12.52
CA ARG A 95 -3.57 -2.98 11.70
C ARG A 95 -3.05 -4.11 10.81
N LYS A 96 -3.48 -5.31 11.10
CA LYS A 96 -3.15 -6.48 10.30
C LYS A 96 -4.00 -6.54 9.03
N MET A 97 -3.45 -7.18 8.00
CA MET A 97 -4.22 -7.54 6.82
C MET A 97 -5.27 -8.60 7.21
N PRO A 98 -6.53 -8.48 6.76
CA PRO A 98 -7.55 -9.50 6.99
C PRO A 98 -7.12 -10.85 6.40
N ASP A 99 -7.37 -11.93 7.15
CA ASP A 99 -6.94 -13.28 6.75
C ASP A 99 -7.61 -13.75 5.45
N ASN A 100 -8.86 -13.33 5.19
CA ASN A 100 -9.58 -13.61 3.94
C ASN A 100 -8.96 -12.95 2.69
N PHE A 101 -8.02 -12.04 2.87
CA PHE A 101 -7.27 -11.41 1.77
C PHE A 101 -6.01 -12.19 1.37
N ILE A 102 -5.63 -13.20 2.15
CA ILE A 102 -4.44 -14.02 1.94
C ILE A 102 -4.89 -15.42 1.56
N ASN A 103 -4.29 -16.01 0.53
CA ASN A 103 -4.59 -17.39 0.14
C ASN A 103 -4.13 -18.40 1.20
N GLU A 104 -4.66 -19.62 1.17
CA GLU A 104 -4.33 -20.69 2.13
C GLU A 104 -2.83 -20.99 2.23
N ARG A 105 -2.07 -20.80 1.14
CA ARG A 105 -0.62 -21.02 1.11
C ARG A 105 0.19 -19.86 1.71
N GLY A 106 -0.45 -18.71 1.99
CA GLY A 106 0.21 -17.53 2.53
C GLY A 106 1.20 -16.82 1.60
N ASN A 107 1.12 -17.06 0.31
CA ASN A 107 2.08 -16.54 -0.68
C ASN A 107 1.43 -15.70 -1.81
N ASP A 108 0.12 -15.52 -1.77
CA ASP A 108 -0.62 -14.73 -2.74
C ASP A 108 -1.89 -14.15 -2.11
N VAL A 109 -2.56 -13.24 -2.82
CA VAL A 109 -3.80 -12.61 -2.40
C VAL A 109 -5.02 -13.31 -3.00
N THR A 110 -6.14 -13.19 -2.31
CA THR A 110 -7.43 -13.73 -2.80
C THR A 110 -8.10 -12.79 -3.80
N GLN A 111 -9.12 -13.30 -4.48
CA GLN A 111 -9.96 -12.49 -5.36
C GLN A 111 -10.68 -11.37 -4.58
N GLU A 112 -11.04 -11.60 -3.32
CA GLU A 112 -11.64 -10.57 -2.45
C GLU A 112 -10.73 -9.37 -2.27
N PHE A 113 -9.42 -9.61 -2.09
CA PHE A 113 -8.46 -8.50 -2.05
C PHE A 113 -8.37 -7.76 -3.37
N VAL A 114 -8.34 -8.48 -4.50
CA VAL A 114 -8.28 -7.87 -5.83
C VAL A 114 -9.50 -6.97 -6.06
N ASP A 115 -10.69 -7.45 -5.74
CA ASP A 115 -11.94 -6.71 -5.89
C ASP A 115 -12.01 -5.49 -4.96
N TRP A 116 -11.46 -5.63 -3.75
CA TRP A 116 -11.35 -4.53 -2.80
C TRP A 116 -10.34 -3.47 -3.28
N CYS A 117 -9.20 -3.89 -3.83
CA CYS A 117 -8.10 -3.01 -4.21
C CYS A 117 -8.31 -2.34 -5.58
N ARG A 118 -8.93 -3.03 -6.52
CA ARG A 118 -9.09 -2.58 -7.92
C ARG A 118 -9.65 -1.16 -8.07
N PRO A 119 -10.69 -0.74 -7.34
CA PRO A 119 -11.20 0.64 -7.44
C PRO A 119 -10.19 1.71 -7.00
N LEU A 120 -9.23 1.36 -6.14
CA LEU A 120 -8.19 2.28 -5.66
C LEU A 120 -7.10 2.53 -6.71
N ILE A 121 -6.97 1.67 -7.69
CA ILE A 121 -6.03 1.86 -8.82
C ILE A 121 -6.54 2.98 -9.73
N GLY A 122 -7.87 3.09 -9.89
CA GLY A 122 -8.55 4.08 -10.72
C GLY A 122 -8.48 3.71 -12.19
N ASP A 123 -7.51 4.23 -12.93
CA ASP A 123 -7.34 3.94 -14.35
C ASP A 123 -6.71 2.55 -14.58
N PRO A 124 -6.93 1.95 -15.76
CA PRO A 124 -6.24 0.71 -16.14
C PRO A 124 -4.72 0.86 -16.04
N LEU A 125 -4.07 -0.14 -15.47
CA LEU A 125 -2.61 -0.20 -15.47
C LEU A 125 -2.09 -0.36 -16.90
N PRO A 126 -0.90 0.20 -17.22
CA PRO A 126 -0.24 -0.06 -18.49
C PRO A 126 -0.03 -1.56 -18.68
N GLU A 127 -0.33 -2.05 -19.87
CA GLU A 127 -0.01 -3.43 -20.23
C GLU A 127 1.51 -3.56 -20.43
N PHE A 128 2.11 -4.47 -19.69
CA PHE A 128 3.51 -4.81 -19.83
C PHE A 128 3.66 -6.11 -20.61
N LEU A 129 4.72 -6.22 -21.38
CA LEU A 129 5.08 -7.44 -22.08
C LEU A 129 5.19 -8.61 -21.08
N ASN A 130 4.41 -9.64 -21.30
CA ASN A 130 4.48 -10.86 -20.51
C ASN A 130 5.12 -11.98 -21.36
N PHE A 131 6.33 -12.38 -21.04
CA PHE A 131 7.03 -13.41 -21.81
C PHE A 131 6.35 -14.80 -21.80
N LYS A 132 5.47 -15.06 -20.84
CA LYS A 132 4.67 -16.29 -20.81
C LYS A 132 3.70 -16.39 -21.99
N ASP A 133 3.32 -15.27 -22.59
CA ASP A 133 2.42 -15.23 -23.73
C ASP A 133 3.13 -15.60 -25.05
N TYR A 134 4.46 -15.78 -24.99
CA TYR A 134 5.34 -16.08 -26.14
C TYR A 134 6.10 -17.43 -25.97
N LEU A 135 5.83 -18.16 -24.90
CA LEU A 135 6.39 -19.48 -24.62
C LEU A 135 5.31 -20.57 -24.74
#